data_3af34d25f36bb2da241ad699235c4f11
#
_entry.id   3af34d25f36bb2da241ad699235c4f11
#
_cell.length_a   1.000
_cell.length_b   1.000
_cell.length_c   1.000
_cell.angle_alpha   90.00
_cell.angle_beta   90.00
_cell.angle_gamma   90.00
#
_symmetry.space_group_name_H-M   'P 1'
#
loop_
_entity.id
_entity.type
_entity.pdbx_description
1 polymer ?
#
loop_
_entity_poly.entity_id
_entity_poly.type
_entity_poly.pdbx_seq_one_letter_code
_entity_poly.pdbx_strand_id
1 'polypeptide(L)'
;NMAEVWGYRPDGTNPCRHVPMFPAGKSTHLISDEEMGNLFRQLDKIESEGLENYVIPLAIRLQFEFAARRSEICPLEWDWVDLEKRRVVWPDSKTGGISKPMSEEAYRLLSMAPREEGARYVLPSPRHPGQHLTTGEYYGGWCRALKAAGATHVGTHGIRHRSTTDIANSGVPTKVGMKLTGHKTVAMFMHYVHTEDKPVRDAAELVASRRQAITGAQRPAEATA
;
A
#
# COMPACT_ATOMS: atom_id res chain seq x y z
N ASN A 1 -12.93 9.29 -27.63
CA ASN A 1 -11.85 10.21 -27.94
C ASN A 1 -12.38 11.66 -27.84
N MET A 2 -11.84 12.44 -26.88
CA MET A 2 -12.36 13.78 -26.58
C MET A 2 -12.29 14.73 -27.78
N ALA A 3 -11.27 14.60 -28.64
CA ALA A 3 -11.16 15.43 -29.86
C ALA A 3 -12.30 15.18 -30.87
N GLU A 4 -12.85 13.97 -30.91
CA GLU A 4 -14.03 13.66 -31.70
C GLU A 4 -15.29 14.20 -31.04
N VAL A 5 -15.42 14.01 -29.71
CA VAL A 5 -16.55 14.55 -28.92
C VAL A 5 -16.63 16.07 -28.99
N TRP A 6 -15.48 16.76 -29.02
CA TRP A 6 -15.38 18.21 -29.09
C TRP A 6 -15.39 18.76 -30.55
N GLY A 7 -15.56 17.90 -31.52
CA GLY A 7 -15.64 18.32 -32.93
C GLY A 7 -14.33 18.79 -33.58
N TYR A 8 -13.19 18.58 -32.91
CA TYR A 8 -11.88 18.94 -33.48
C TYR A 8 -11.46 18.00 -34.62
N ARG A 9 -12.14 16.89 -34.80
CA ARG A 9 -11.96 15.95 -35.90
C ARG A 9 -13.20 15.07 -36.08
N PRO A 10 -13.43 14.53 -37.30
CA PRO A 10 -14.56 13.64 -37.58
C PRO A 10 -14.51 12.34 -36.76
N ASP A 11 -15.68 11.80 -36.46
CA ASP A 11 -15.82 10.51 -35.76
C ASP A 11 -15.09 9.38 -36.53
N GLY A 12 -14.45 8.50 -35.77
CA GLY A 12 -13.74 7.34 -36.31
C GLY A 12 -12.36 7.64 -36.93
N THR A 13 -11.92 8.88 -36.95
CA THR A 13 -10.63 9.28 -37.58
C THR A 13 -9.44 9.22 -36.60
N ASN A 14 -9.57 8.57 -35.42
CA ASN A 14 -8.46 8.45 -34.50
C ASN A 14 -7.27 7.68 -35.09
N PRO A 15 -6.12 8.33 -35.40
CA PRO A 15 -4.97 7.65 -36.00
C PRO A 15 -4.36 6.59 -35.04
N CYS A 16 -4.64 6.67 -33.72
CA CYS A 16 -4.15 5.71 -32.75
C CYS A 16 -5.09 4.52 -32.53
N ARG A 17 -6.25 4.48 -33.21
CA ARG A 17 -7.28 3.46 -32.97
C ARG A 17 -6.81 2.02 -33.23
N HIS A 18 -5.92 1.86 -34.20
CA HIS A 18 -5.39 0.56 -34.64
C HIS A 18 -3.89 0.40 -34.36
N VAL A 19 -3.30 1.31 -33.57
CA VAL A 19 -1.91 1.16 -33.14
C VAL A 19 -1.84 0.08 -32.06
N PRO A 20 -1.16 -1.06 -32.30
CA PRO A 20 -0.97 -2.08 -31.28
C PRO A 20 -0.24 -1.46 -30.08
N MET A 21 -0.79 -1.64 -28.89
CA MET A 21 -0.06 -1.28 -27.69
C MET A 21 1.10 -2.27 -27.47
N PHE A 22 2.28 -1.75 -27.13
CA PHE A 22 3.34 -2.63 -26.66
C PHE A 22 2.84 -3.44 -25.47
N PRO A 23 3.19 -4.74 -25.35
CA PRO A 23 2.90 -5.50 -24.17
C PRO A 23 3.45 -4.73 -22.96
N ALA A 24 2.58 -4.33 -22.06
CA ALA A 24 3.02 -3.73 -20.81
C ALA A 24 3.83 -4.77 -20.05
N GLY A 25 5.14 -4.58 -19.93
CA GLY A 25 5.97 -5.38 -19.04
C GLY A 25 5.43 -5.26 -17.64
N LYS A 26 4.85 -6.32 -17.10
CA LYS A 26 4.47 -6.34 -15.69
C LYS A 26 5.75 -6.36 -14.88
N SER A 27 5.99 -5.33 -14.07
CA SER A 27 6.94 -5.47 -12.96
C SER A 27 6.36 -6.53 -12.04
N THR A 28 6.94 -7.70 -12.05
CA THR A 28 6.44 -8.88 -11.31
C THR A 28 7.07 -8.99 -9.93
N HIS A 29 8.05 -8.15 -9.59
CA HIS A 29 8.70 -8.23 -8.29
C HIS A 29 7.80 -7.66 -7.20
N LEU A 30 7.39 -8.53 -6.29
CA LEU A 30 6.76 -8.19 -5.02
C LEU A 30 7.85 -8.23 -3.94
N ILE A 31 7.89 -7.21 -3.09
CA ILE A 31 8.80 -7.19 -1.92
C ILE A 31 8.53 -8.45 -1.10
N SER A 32 9.54 -9.31 -0.91
CA SER A 32 9.42 -10.54 -0.13
C SER A 32 9.33 -10.24 1.38
N ASP A 33 8.97 -11.23 2.18
CA ASP A 33 8.94 -11.12 3.65
C ASP A 33 10.32 -10.79 4.21
N GLU A 34 11.36 -11.41 3.66
CA GLU A 34 12.75 -11.16 4.04
C GLU A 34 13.16 -9.72 3.71
N GLU A 35 12.92 -9.27 2.48
CA GLU A 35 13.20 -7.89 2.05
C GLU A 35 12.44 -6.88 2.89
N MET A 36 11.16 -7.14 3.20
CA MET A 36 10.35 -6.30 4.07
C MET A 36 10.93 -6.25 5.49
N GLY A 37 11.29 -7.38 6.06
CA GLY A 37 11.93 -7.44 7.38
C GLY A 37 13.26 -6.67 7.42
N ASN A 38 14.08 -6.79 6.39
CA ASN A 38 15.33 -6.03 6.26
C ASN A 38 15.07 -4.53 6.13
N LEU A 39 14.08 -4.15 5.33
CA LEU A 39 13.68 -2.76 5.15
C LEU A 39 13.24 -2.14 6.48
N PHE A 40 12.36 -2.79 7.22
CA PHE A 40 11.86 -2.24 8.49
C PHE A 40 12.98 -2.12 9.53
N ARG A 41 13.88 -3.09 9.64
CA ARG A 41 15.10 -2.97 10.48
C ARG A 41 15.98 -1.80 10.06
N GLN A 42 16.11 -1.58 8.76
CA GLN A 42 16.86 -0.42 8.25
C GLN A 42 16.16 0.90 8.54
N LEU A 43 14.82 0.96 8.51
CA LEU A 43 14.08 2.16 8.92
C LEU A 43 14.26 2.44 10.42
N ASP A 44 14.22 1.42 11.28
CA ASP A 44 14.50 1.56 12.73
C ASP A 44 15.91 2.12 12.96
N LYS A 45 16.90 1.64 12.22
CA LYS A 45 18.27 2.13 12.28
C LYS A 45 18.38 3.58 11.81
N ILE A 46 17.74 3.93 10.71
CA ILE A 46 17.70 5.30 10.17
C ILE A 46 17.13 6.26 11.23
N GLU A 47 16.05 5.88 11.89
CA GLU A 47 15.39 6.68 12.92
C GLU A 47 16.25 6.81 14.18
N SER A 48 16.81 5.72 14.69
CA SER A 48 17.61 5.71 15.93
C SER A 48 18.95 6.42 15.80
N GLU A 49 19.58 6.35 14.62
CA GLU A 49 20.89 6.95 14.36
C GLU A 49 20.80 8.34 13.68
N GLY A 50 19.59 8.81 13.36
CA GLY A 50 19.38 10.11 12.68
C GLY A 50 20.02 10.19 11.29
N LEU A 51 20.08 9.08 10.56
CA LEU A 51 20.77 8.98 9.26
C LEU A 51 20.01 9.66 8.11
N GLU A 52 18.73 9.93 8.29
CA GLU A 52 17.86 10.59 7.32
C GLU A 52 16.88 11.49 8.06
N ASN A 53 16.27 12.44 7.36
CA ASN A 53 15.18 13.22 7.94
C ASN A 53 14.01 12.30 8.32
N TYR A 54 13.45 12.45 9.52
CA TYR A 54 12.38 11.62 10.08
C TYR A 54 11.15 11.48 9.15
N VAL A 55 10.92 12.45 8.30
CA VAL A 55 9.80 12.48 7.36
C VAL A 55 9.86 11.30 6.37
N ILE A 56 11.06 10.86 5.98
CA ILE A 56 11.23 9.77 5.01
C ILE A 56 10.81 8.43 5.59
N PRO A 57 11.39 7.94 6.73
CA PRO A 57 10.94 6.68 7.31
C PRO A 57 9.47 6.73 7.73
N LEU A 58 8.99 7.83 8.29
CA LEU A 58 7.59 8.02 8.64
C LEU A 58 6.68 7.88 7.40
N ALA A 59 7.01 8.53 6.28
CA ALA A 59 6.24 8.43 5.04
C ALA A 59 6.18 7.00 4.50
N ILE A 60 7.30 6.27 4.54
CA ILE A 60 7.36 4.86 4.10
C ILE A 60 6.45 3.99 4.97
N ARG A 61 6.56 4.10 6.30
CA ARG A 61 5.72 3.34 7.24
C ARG A 61 4.24 3.64 7.06
N LEU A 62 3.86 4.91 7.00
CA LEU A 62 2.45 5.30 6.77
C LEU A 62 1.92 4.81 5.43
N GLN A 63 2.76 4.76 4.39
CA GLN A 63 2.35 4.21 3.10
C GLN A 63 2.05 2.71 3.18
N PHE A 64 2.84 1.94 3.93
CA PHE A 64 2.57 0.52 4.22
C PHE A 64 1.26 0.37 5.01
N GLU A 65 1.11 1.09 6.12
CA GLU A 65 -0.05 0.99 7.02
C GLU A 65 -1.38 1.28 6.33
N PHE A 66 -1.40 2.32 5.52
CA PHE A 66 -2.63 2.70 4.80
C PHE A 66 -2.78 2.05 3.43
N ALA A 67 -1.84 1.21 2.97
CA ALA A 67 -1.81 0.75 1.59
C ALA A 67 -2.07 1.89 0.61
N ALA A 68 -1.51 3.07 0.89
CA ALA A 68 -1.86 4.32 0.23
C ALA A 68 -1.04 4.54 -1.05
N ARG A 69 -1.55 5.41 -1.91
CA ARG A 69 -0.75 5.93 -3.02
C ARG A 69 0.25 6.97 -2.51
N ARG A 70 1.39 7.09 -3.18
CA ARG A 70 2.35 8.16 -2.88
C ARG A 70 1.70 9.55 -2.87
N SER A 71 0.81 9.80 -3.82
CA SER A 71 0.06 11.06 -3.92
C SER A 71 -0.97 11.28 -2.81
N GLU A 72 -1.27 10.26 -2.02
CA GLU A 72 -2.11 10.35 -0.82
C GLU A 72 -1.24 10.58 0.43
N ILE A 73 -0.03 10.04 0.46
CA ILE A 73 0.88 10.14 1.61
C ILE A 73 1.67 11.45 1.62
N CYS A 74 2.32 11.80 0.52
CA CYS A 74 3.20 12.99 0.52
C CYS A 74 2.50 14.29 0.97
N PRO A 75 1.27 14.61 0.51
CA PRO A 75 0.56 15.81 0.92
C PRO A 75 -0.34 15.62 2.14
N LEU A 76 -0.13 14.58 2.97
CA LEU A 76 -0.98 14.32 4.13
C LEU A 76 -1.01 15.52 5.07
N GLU A 77 -2.22 16.04 5.34
CA GLU A 77 -2.46 17.18 6.23
C GLU A 77 -2.95 16.73 7.60
N TRP A 78 -2.60 17.49 8.64
CA TRP A 78 -3.07 17.22 9.99
C TRP A 78 -4.59 17.35 10.12
N ASP A 79 -5.23 18.20 9.33
CA ASP A 79 -6.69 18.38 9.31
C ASP A 79 -7.43 17.15 8.77
N TRP A 80 -6.72 16.24 8.10
CA TRP A 80 -7.28 14.98 7.63
C TRP A 80 -7.11 13.84 8.64
N VAL A 81 -6.35 14.07 9.72
CA VAL A 81 -6.00 13.07 10.74
C VAL A 81 -6.89 13.25 11.96
N ASP A 82 -7.82 12.35 12.16
CA ASP A 82 -8.66 12.29 13.35
C ASP A 82 -8.13 11.19 14.28
N LEU A 83 -7.27 11.59 15.23
CA LEU A 83 -6.67 10.66 16.19
C LEU A 83 -7.71 10.12 17.19
N GLU A 84 -8.74 10.90 17.53
CA GLU A 84 -9.78 10.47 18.46
C GLU A 84 -10.62 9.34 17.86
N LYS A 85 -11.06 9.52 16.60
CA LYS A 85 -11.80 8.48 15.86
C LYS A 85 -10.89 7.43 15.20
N ARG A 86 -9.57 7.57 15.33
CA ARG A 86 -8.57 6.72 14.70
C ARG A 86 -8.78 6.54 13.20
N ARG A 87 -8.90 7.65 12.50
CA ARG A 87 -9.15 7.66 11.05
C ARG A 87 -8.35 8.75 10.33
N VAL A 88 -8.02 8.49 9.08
CA VAL A 88 -7.56 9.51 8.15
C VAL A 88 -8.61 9.68 7.05
N VAL A 89 -8.95 10.91 6.73
CA VAL A 89 -9.95 11.27 5.71
C VAL A 89 -9.29 12.13 4.65
N TRP A 90 -9.00 11.54 3.50
CA TRP A 90 -8.51 12.27 2.33
C TRP A 90 -9.71 12.87 1.59
N PRO A 91 -9.88 14.22 1.56
CA PRO A 91 -11.05 14.86 0.94
C PRO A 91 -11.07 14.65 -0.58
N ASP A 92 -9.90 14.76 -1.23
CA ASP A 92 -9.74 14.64 -2.67
C ASP A 92 -8.70 13.57 -3.04
N SER A 93 -9.12 12.33 -3.16
CA SER A 93 -8.31 11.33 -3.85
C SER A 93 -8.66 11.28 -5.33
N LYS A 94 -7.76 10.76 -6.19
CA LYS A 94 -8.01 10.53 -7.63
C LYS A 94 -9.36 9.83 -7.91
N THR A 95 -9.97 9.25 -6.90
CA THR A 95 -11.19 8.45 -6.99
C THR A 95 -12.34 8.97 -6.11
N GLY A 96 -12.28 10.23 -5.64
CA GLY A 96 -13.19 10.82 -4.64
C GLY A 96 -12.69 10.63 -3.21
N GLY A 97 -13.30 11.26 -2.24
CA GLY A 97 -12.90 11.20 -0.84
C GLY A 97 -12.77 9.77 -0.30
N ILE A 98 -11.70 9.50 0.43
CA ILE A 98 -11.40 8.19 1.03
C ILE A 98 -11.23 8.37 2.52
N SER A 99 -11.90 7.53 3.31
CA SER A 99 -11.69 7.44 4.75
C SER A 99 -11.17 6.06 5.11
N LYS A 100 -10.03 6.00 5.81
CA LYS A 100 -9.40 4.74 6.25
C LYS A 100 -9.22 4.73 7.76
N PRO A 101 -9.48 3.59 8.43
CA PRO A 101 -9.14 3.42 9.85
C PRO A 101 -7.63 3.38 10.01
N MET A 102 -7.14 3.75 11.18
CA MET A 102 -5.77 3.54 11.62
C MET A 102 -5.62 2.16 12.25
N SER A 103 -4.55 1.46 11.92
CA SER A 103 -4.03 0.39 12.76
C SER A 103 -3.45 0.97 14.05
N GLU A 104 -3.14 0.14 15.03
CA GLU A 104 -2.45 0.59 16.26
C GLU A 104 -1.11 1.24 15.92
N GLU A 105 -0.38 0.67 14.95
CA GLU A 105 0.89 1.20 14.51
C GLU A 105 0.74 2.54 13.77
N ALA A 106 -0.23 2.69 12.88
CA ALA A 106 -0.51 3.96 12.23
C ALA A 106 -0.89 5.06 13.25
N TYR A 107 -1.67 4.70 14.28
CA TYR A 107 -2.02 5.61 15.36
C TYR A 107 -0.78 6.03 16.16
N ARG A 108 0.08 5.07 16.53
CA ARG A 108 1.34 5.33 17.24
C ARG A 108 2.24 6.28 16.43
N LEU A 109 2.46 5.97 15.15
CA LEU A 109 3.29 6.77 14.24
C LEU A 109 2.79 8.22 14.15
N LEU A 110 1.49 8.40 13.95
CA LEU A 110 0.89 9.73 13.82
C LEU A 110 0.87 10.49 15.16
N SER A 111 0.65 9.80 16.27
CA SER A 111 0.66 10.40 17.61
C SER A 111 2.05 10.86 18.05
N MET A 112 3.10 10.18 17.60
CA MET A 112 4.50 10.50 17.92
C MET A 112 5.17 11.41 16.88
N ALA A 113 4.52 11.64 15.74
CA ALA A 113 5.09 12.47 14.68
C ALA A 113 5.29 13.90 15.18
N PRO A 114 6.45 14.52 14.93
CA PRO A 114 6.70 15.91 15.29
C PRO A 114 5.63 16.83 14.68
N ARG A 115 5.01 17.64 15.51
CA ARG A 115 3.99 18.60 15.09
C ARG A 115 4.26 19.95 15.73
N GLU A 116 4.70 20.90 14.92
CA GLU A 116 4.82 22.31 15.34
C GLU A 116 3.44 22.97 15.38
N GLU A 117 3.32 24.02 16.19
CA GLU A 117 2.09 24.81 16.26
C GLU A 117 1.79 25.44 14.87
N GLY A 118 0.57 25.23 14.38
CA GLY A 118 0.17 25.70 13.04
C GLY A 118 0.70 24.84 11.87
N ALA A 119 1.39 23.74 12.13
CA ALA A 119 1.85 22.85 11.06
C ALA A 119 0.68 22.29 10.27
N ARG A 120 0.67 22.56 8.97
CA ARG A 120 -0.34 22.04 8.04
C ARG A 120 -0.10 20.59 7.68
N TYR A 121 1.13 20.22 7.34
CA TYR A 121 1.46 18.91 6.80
C TYR A 121 2.02 17.95 7.86
N VAL A 122 1.61 16.70 7.83
CA VAL A 122 2.21 15.62 8.63
C VAL A 122 3.64 15.35 8.19
N LEU A 123 3.89 15.50 6.89
CA LEU A 123 5.16 15.22 6.24
C LEU A 123 5.68 16.51 5.55
N PRO A 124 6.23 17.46 6.30
CA PRO A 124 6.79 18.68 5.72
C PRO A 124 8.03 18.36 4.88
N SER A 125 8.23 19.11 3.79
CA SER A 125 9.44 18.98 2.97
C SER A 125 10.67 19.47 3.74
N PRO A 126 11.73 18.64 3.87
CA PRO A 126 12.97 19.08 4.50
C PRO A 126 13.75 20.13 3.67
N ARG A 127 13.43 20.29 2.39
CA ARG A 127 14.12 21.21 1.48
C ARG A 127 13.32 22.45 1.10
N HIS A 128 12.00 22.39 1.24
CA HIS A 128 11.09 23.44 0.80
C HIS A 128 10.17 23.85 1.95
N PRO A 129 10.58 24.81 2.80
CA PRO A 129 9.78 25.27 3.94
C PRO A 129 8.35 25.65 3.54
N GLY A 130 7.37 25.24 4.35
CA GLY A 130 5.94 25.50 4.10
C GLY A 130 5.30 24.61 3.05
N GLN A 131 6.04 23.70 2.43
CA GLN A 131 5.52 22.70 1.49
C GLN A 131 5.48 21.32 2.13
N HIS A 132 4.66 20.44 1.57
CA HIS A 132 4.67 19.00 1.91
C HIS A 132 5.87 18.30 1.27
N LEU A 133 6.18 17.10 1.75
CA LEU A 133 7.17 16.20 1.16
C LEU A 133 6.93 16.02 -0.34
N THR A 134 7.91 16.39 -1.16
CA THR A 134 7.79 16.25 -2.61
C THR A 134 7.92 14.80 -3.04
N THR A 135 7.33 14.48 -4.19
CA THR A 135 7.43 13.11 -4.75
C THR A 135 8.87 12.71 -5.06
N GLY A 136 9.73 13.69 -5.41
CA GLY A 136 11.15 13.45 -5.67
C GLY A 136 11.95 13.15 -4.41
N GLU A 137 11.74 13.92 -3.34
CA GLU A 137 12.37 13.67 -2.03
C GLU A 137 11.99 12.31 -1.49
N TYR A 138 10.68 12.00 -1.52
CA TYR A 138 10.18 10.71 -1.07
C TYR A 138 10.77 9.55 -1.88
N TYR A 139 10.77 9.65 -3.22
CA TYR A 139 11.34 8.60 -4.08
C TYR A 139 12.84 8.40 -3.84
N GLY A 140 13.58 9.51 -3.70
CA GLY A 140 15.01 9.45 -3.36
C GLY A 140 15.27 8.76 -2.01
N GLY A 141 14.49 9.10 -0.98
CA GLY A 141 14.55 8.43 0.33
C GLY A 141 14.20 6.95 0.25
N TRP A 142 13.15 6.61 -0.48
CA TRP A 142 12.76 5.23 -0.74
C TRP A 142 13.89 4.40 -1.39
N CYS A 143 14.52 4.92 -2.44
CA CYS A 143 15.62 4.26 -3.11
C CYS A 143 16.83 4.03 -2.18
N ARG A 144 17.14 5.02 -1.31
CA ARG A 144 18.22 4.88 -0.31
C ARG A 144 17.88 3.80 0.73
N ALA A 145 16.65 3.78 1.24
CA ALA A 145 16.20 2.80 2.20
C ALA A 145 16.26 1.37 1.63
N LEU A 146 15.76 1.14 0.40
CA LEU A 146 15.84 -0.16 -0.28
C LEU A 146 17.30 -0.61 -0.48
N LYS A 147 18.15 0.31 -0.96
CA LYS A 147 19.57 -0.01 -1.16
C LYS A 147 20.27 -0.40 0.14
N ALA A 148 20.00 0.34 1.21
CA ALA A 148 20.59 0.07 2.52
C ALA A 148 20.07 -1.25 3.14
N ALA A 149 18.84 -1.63 2.84
CA ALA A 149 18.23 -2.89 3.23
C ALA A 149 18.69 -4.10 2.37
N GLY A 150 19.44 -3.87 1.29
CA GLY A 150 19.81 -4.92 0.33
C GLY A 150 18.62 -5.47 -0.47
N ALA A 151 17.51 -4.73 -0.51
CA ALA A 151 16.30 -5.17 -1.18
C ALA A 151 16.31 -4.83 -2.69
N THR A 152 15.59 -5.63 -3.46
CA THR A 152 15.42 -5.41 -4.90
C THR A 152 14.73 -4.08 -5.16
N HIS A 153 15.22 -3.33 -6.13
CA HIS A 153 14.63 -2.03 -6.46
C HIS A 153 13.22 -2.18 -7.04
N VAL A 154 12.26 -1.57 -6.37
CA VAL A 154 10.88 -1.39 -6.84
C VAL A 154 10.46 0.06 -6.66
N GLY A 155 9.57 0.56 -7.52
CA GLY A 155 8.98 1.89 -7.34
C GLY A 155 8.12 1.96 -6.08
N THR A 156 7.85 3.17 -5.58
CA THR A 156 7.00 3.40 -4.39
C THR A 156 5.61 2.78 -4.48
N HIS A 157 5.13 2.46 -5.69
CA HIS A 157 3.88 1.74 -5.90
C HIS A 157 3.97 0.27 -5.46
N GLY A 158 5.19 -0.30 -5.41
CA GLY A 158 5.48 -1.63 -4.85
C GLY A 158 5.08 -1.75 -3.38
N ILE A 159 5.16 -0.67 -2.59
CA ILE A 159 4.66 -0.63 -1.21
C ILE A 159 3.15 -0.95 -1.19
N ARG A 160 2.38 -0.24 -2.00
CA ARG A 160 0.93 -0.48 -2.08
C ARG A 160 0.61 -1.87 -2.63
N HIS A 161 1.39 -2.38 -3.58
CA HIS A 161 1.30 -3.76 -4.06
C HIS A 161 1.46 -4.74 -2.91
N ARG A 162 2.54 -4.61 -2.14
CA ARG A 162 2.83 -5.48 -1.00
C ARG A 162 1.71 -5.40 0.05
N SER A 163 1.36 -4.20 0.52
CA SER A 163 0.29 -4.04 1.52
C SER A 163 -1.06 -4.57 1.04
N THR A 164 -1.39 -4.42 -0.26
CA THR A 164 -2.63 -4.98 -0.81
C THR A 164 -2.61 -6.51 -0.82
N THR A 165 -1.45 -7.10 -1.14
CA THR A 165 -1.25 -8.55 -1.09
C THR A 165 -1.39 -9.07 0.35
N ASP A 166 -0.75 -8.40 1.32
CA ASP A 166 -0.85 -8.77 2.75
C ASP A 166 -2.30 -8.72 3.25
N ILE A 167 -3.03 -7.65 2.90
CA ILE A 167 -4.47 -7.52 3.22
C ILE A 167 -5.28 -8.66 2.60
N ALA A 168 -5.02 -9.00 1.35
CA ALA A 168 -5.75 -10.08 0.68
C ALA A 168 -5.46 -11.45 1.29
N ASN A 169 -4.19 -11.70 1.66
CA ASN A 169 -3.74 -12.96 2.25
C ASN A 169 -4.08 -13.07 3.76
N SER A 170 -4.51 -11.97 4.41
CA SER A 170 -4.94 -11.99 5.82
C SER A 170 -6.29 -12.67 6.08
N GLY A 171 -6.98 -13.14 5.03
CA GLY A 171 -8.28 -13.81 5.14
C GLY A 171 -9.48 -12.89 5.33
N VAL A 172 -9.30 -11.57 5.28
CA VAL A 172 -10.44 -10.63 5.34
C VAL A 172 -11.30 -10.72 4.08
N PRO A 173 -12.63 -10.52 4.18
CA PRO A 173 -13.48 -10.48 2.99
C PRO A 173 -13.02 -9.44 1.98
N THR A 174 -13.08 -9.75 0.69
CA THR A 174 -12.62 -8.87 -0.41
C THR A 174 -13.17 -7.44 -0.31
N LYS A 175 -14.44 -7.27 0.09
CA LYS A 175 -15.04 -5.94 0.28
C LYS A 175 -14.37 -5.14 1.40
N VAL A 176 -13.90 -5.81 2.46
CA VAL A 176 -13.16 -5.18 3.56
C VAL A 176 -11.78 -4.77 3.07
N GLY A 177 -11.05 -5.66 2.38
CA GLY A 177 -9.77 -5.36 1.78
C GLY A 177 -9.84 -4.19 0.79
N MET A 178 -10.88 -4.15 -0.04
CA MET A 178 -11.12 -3.02 -0.96
C MET A 178 -11.33 -1.69 -0.22
N LYS A 179 -12.02 -1.69 0.92
CA LYS A 179 -12.19 -0.48 1.75
C LYS A 179 -10.86 -0.02 2.36
N LEU A 180 -10.03 -0.94 2.87
CA LEU A 180 -8.71 -0.62 3.42
C LEU A 180 -7.78 -0.02 2.37
N THR A 181 -7.79 -0.59 1.17
CA THR A 181 -6.93 -0.14 0.07
C THR A 181 -7.50 1.03 -0.74
N GLY A 182 -8.81 1.26 -0.67
CA GLY A 182 -9.51 2.27 -1.48
C GLY A 182 -9.68 1.86 -2.96
N HIS A 183 -9.75 0.56 -3.27
CA HIS A 183 -10.06 0.08 -4.62
C HIS A 183 -11.57 0.11 -4.88
N LYS A 184 -11.98 0.66 -6.02
CA LYS A 184 -13.40 0.79 -6.40
C LYS A 184 -13.98 -0.49 -7.03
N THR A 185 -13.15 -1.32 -7.63
CA THR A 185 -13.59 -2.57 -8.28
C THR A 185 -12.79 -3.76 -7.80
N VAL A 186 -13.44 -4.94 -7.79
CA VAL A 186 -12.78 -6.21 -7.45
C VAL A 186 -11.62 -6.47 -8.41
N ALA A 187 -11.79 -6.20 -9.70
CA ALA A 187 -10.74 -6.40 -10.71
C ALA A 187 -9.48 -5.57 -10.40
N MET A 188 -9.65 -4.31 -9.97
CA MET A 188 -8.52 -3.47 -9.55
C MET A 188 -7.85 -3.98 -8.28
N PHE A 189 -8.61 -4.49 -7.32
CA PHE A 189 -8.05 -5.08 -6.10
C PHE A 189 -7.28 -6.36 -6.43
N MET A 190 -7.89 -7.28 -7.17
CA MET A 190 -7.29 -8.57 -7.55
C MET A 190 -6.06 -8.42 -8.45
N HIS A 191 -5.92 -7.31 -9.19
CA HIS A 191 -4.71 -7.05 -9.96
C HIS A 191 -3.44 -6.95 -9.10
N TYR A 192 -3.58 -6.56 -7.83
CA TYR A 192 -2.49 -6.43 -6.86
C TYR A 192 -2.32 -7.65 -5.96
N VAL A 193 -3.23 -8.63 -6.05
CA VAL A 193 -3.19 -9.81 -5.19
C VAL A 193 -2.29 -10.87 -5.81
N HIS A 194 -1.23 -11.20 -5.09
CA HIS A 194 -0.46 -12.41 -5.33
C HIS A 194 -0.87 -13.43 -4.26
N THR A 195 -1.62 -14.45 -4.69
CA THR A 195 -2.06 -15.51 -3.77
C THR A 195 -0.85 -16.39 -3.44
N GLU A 196 -0.48 -16.43 -2.18
CA GLU A 196 0.54 -17.35 -1.67
C GLU A 196 -0.06 -18.74 -1.49
N ASP A 197 0.77 -19.78 -1.55
CA ASP A 197 0.32 -21.16 -1.35
C ASP A 197 -0.19 -21.42 0.08
N LYS A 198 0.37 -20.72 1.07
CA LYS A 198 0.01 -20.91 2.46
C LYS A 198 -1.47 -20.59 2.74
N PRO A 199 -2.03 -19.42 2.40
CA PRO A 199 -3.46 -19.14 2.57
C PRO A 199 -4.37 -20.15 1.86
N VAL A 200 -3.96 -20.66 0.68
CA VAL A 200 -4.71 -21.67 -0.05
C VAL A 200 -4.74 -22.99 0.71
N ARG A 201 -3.61 -23.42 1.24
CA ARG A 201 -3.50 -24.62 2.10
C ARG A 201 -4.30 -24.45 3.39
N ASP A 202 -4.15 -23.33 4.09
CA ASP A 202 -4.88 -23.05 5.33
C ASP A 202 -6.40 -23.09 5.10
N ALA A 203 -6.88 -22.54 3.99
CA ALA A 203 -8.28 -22.61 3.60
C ALA A 203 -8.74 -24.06 3.30
N ALA A 204 -7.91 -24.84 2.61
CA ALA A 204 -8.20 -26.25 2.35
C ALA A 204 -8.30 -27.07 3.65
N GLU A 205 -7.38 -26.85 4.60
CA GLU A 205 -7.41 -27.51 5.91
C GLU A 205 -8.63 -27.09 6.74
N LEU A 206 -9.00 -25.80 6.71
CA LEU A 206 -10.20 -25.32 7.37
C LEU A 206 -11.47 -26.01 6.85
N VAL A 207 -11.60 -26.12 5.52
CA VAL A 207 -12.72 -26.82 4.88
C VAL A 207 -12.72 -28.31 5.23
N ALA A 208 -11.55 -28.96 5.23
CA ALA A 208 -11.41 -30.36 5.59
C ALA A 208 -11.83 -30.61 7.06
N SER A 209 -11.34 -29.78 7.98
CA SER A 209 -11.68 -29.85 9.41
C SER A 209 -13.19 -29.66 9.66
N ARG A 210 -13.81 -28.69 8.96
CA ARG A 210 -15.27 -28.49 9.05
C ARG A 210 -16.03 -29.70 8.55
N ARG A 211 -15.58 -30.32 7.46
CA ARG A 211 -16.21 -31.52 6.91
C ARG A 211 -16.09 -32.71 7.87
N GLN A 212 -14.92 -32.90 8.49
CA GLN A 212 -14.69 -33.93 9.52
C GLN A 212 -15.61 -33.73 10.72
N ALA A 213 -15.75 -32.49 11.22
CA ALA A 213 -16.65 -32.17 12.32
C ALA A 213 -18.12 -32.54 12.00
N ILE A 214 -18.56 -32.35 10.75
CA ILE A 214 -19.92 -32.68 10.32
C ILE A 214 -20.10 -34.21 10.17
N THR A 215 -19.08 -34.90 9.65
CA THR A 215 -19.18 -36.35 9.34
C THR A 215 -18.81 -37.25 10.51
N GLY A 216 -18.27 -36.71 11.60
CA GLY A 216 -17.77 -37.49 12.74
C GLY A 216 -16.55 -38.37 12.40
N ALA A 217 -15.93 -38.19 11.24
CA ALA A 217 -14.77 -38.96 10.82
C ALA A 217 -13.52 -38.52 11.60
N GLN A 218 -13.02 -39.39 12.49
CA GLN A 218 -11.72 -39.20 13.13
C GLN A 218 -10.60 -39.52 12.13
N ARG A 219 -9.55 -38.68 12.09
CA ARG A 219 -8.31 -39.01 11.37
C ARG A 219 -7.76 -40.34 11.91
N PRO A 220 -7.38 -41.32 11.05
CA PRO A 220 -6.58 -42.45 11.52
C PRO A 220 -5.30 -41.89 12.17
N ALA A 221 -4.96 -42.42 13.35
CA ALA A 221 -3.69 -42.10 13.99
C ALA A 221 -2.54 -42.38 13.03
N GLU A 222 -1.62 -41.42 12.84
CA GLU A 222 -0.42 -41.61 12.04
C GLU A 222 0.31 -42.86 12.52
N ALA A 223 0.43 -43.84 11.64
CA ALA A 223 1.28 -45.00 11.90
C ALA A 223 2.72 -44.49 11.97
N THR A 224 3.27 -44.45 13.16
CA THR A 224 4.69 -44.23 13.42
C THR A 224 5.48 -45.34 12.73
N ALA A 225 6.21 -45.03 11.68
CA ALA A 225 7.23 -45.86 11.08
C ALA A 225 8.61 -45.36 11.49
#